data_9c6f9e6ed2d113148a236e8fd301b2fc
#
_entry.id   9c6f9e6ed2d113148a236e8fd301b2fc
#
_cell.length_a   1.000
_cell.length_b   1.000
_cell.length_c   1.000
_cell.angle_alpha   90.00
_cell.angle_beta   90.00
_cell.angle_gamma   90.00
#
_symmetry.space_group_name_H-M   'P 1'
#
loop_
_entity.id
_entity.type
_entity.pdbx_description
1 polymer ?
#
loop_
_entity_poly.entity_id
_entity_poly.type
_entity_poly.pdbx_seq_one_letter_code
_entity_poly.pdbx_strand_id
1 'polypeptide(L)'
;MASRYESDMTRKEKMQLEKEKLSKMNFKEKLAYIWEYYKAVIFGIIAVIFIIGTIVNIHENAKYYGLVSIAVVDYAGLQDVSPIEEDLKEALGTGDKYEKVSIDTSYSFGENLENAEYNTLMKFTAVIAAQSMDALICSQAVYDNYSKDDYFLDLSTLFDEAT
;
A
#
# COMPACT_ATOMS: atom_id res chain seq x y z
N MET A 1 -42.69 48.04 0.61
CA MET A 1 -42.44 46.77 -0.11
C MET A 1 -42.04 45.71 0.92
N ALA A 2 -42.89 44.74 1.13
CA ALA A 2 -42.59 43.63 2.10
C ALA A 2 -41.39 42.82 1.53
N SER A 3 -40.32 42.70 2.32
CA SER A 3 -39.20 41.85 1.98
C SER A 3 -39.71 40.40 1.99
N ARG A 4 -39.69 39.74 0.85
CA ARG A 4 -39.95 38.30 0.76
C ARG A 4 -38.96 37.56 1.67
N TYR A 5 -39.47 36.72 2.56
CA TYR A 5 -38.59 35.89 3.39
C TYR A 5 -37.79 34.91 2.49
N GLU A 6 -36.56 34.66 2.85
CA GLU A 6 -35.60 33.83 2.09
C GLU A 6 -36.11 32.35 1.95
N SER A 7 -37.06 31.94 2.81
CA SER A 7 -37.78 30.66 2.76
C SER A 7 -38.67 30.49 1.53
N ASP A 8 -39.20 31.60 0.99
CA ASP A 8 -40.20 31.59 -0.09
C ASP A 8 -39.58 31.70 -1.50
N MET A 9 -38.24 31.71 -1.56
CA MET A 9 -37.48 31.84 -2.82
C MET A 9 -37.24 30.49 -3.48
N THR A 10 -37.38 30.46 -4.80
CA THR A 10 -37.01 29.29 -5.62
C THR A 10 -35.48 29.06 -5.61
N ARG A 11 -35.03 27.83 -5.90
CA ARG A 11 -33.59 27.51 -5.96
C ARG A 11 -32.81 28.44 -6.92
N LYS A 12 -33.43 28.86 -8.00
CA LYS A 12 -32.82 29.81 -8.98
C LYS A 12 -32.64 31.21 -8.38
N GLU A 13 -33.65 31.73 -7.68
CA GLU A 13 -33.59 33.01 -7.00
C GLU A 13 -32.55 33.04 -5.89
N LYS A 14 -32.43 31.97 -5.11
CA LYS A 14 -31.39 31.81 -4.09
C LYS A 14 -29.99 31.83 -4.71
N MET A 15 -29.78 31.07 -5.78
CA MET A 15 -28.48 31.08 -6.49
C MET A 15 -28.12 32.44 -7.09
N GLN A 16 -29.10 33.20 -7.60
CA GLN A 16 -28.87 34.55 -8.11
C GLN A 16 -28.48 35.53 -6.99
N LEU A 17 -29.17 35.48 -5.87
CA LEU A 17 -28.86 36.28 -4.67
C LEU A 17 -27.45 35.96 -4.12
N GLU A 18 -27.08 34.68 -4.03
CA GLU A 18 -25.72 34.30 -3.63
C GLU A 18 -24.64 34.78 -4.60
N LYS A 19 -24.93 34.70 -5.91
CA LYS A 19 -24.03 35.24 -6.93
C LYS A 19 -23.85 36.74 -6.82
N GLU A 20 -24.93 37.47 -6.53
CA GLU A 20 -24.90 38.90 -6.33
C GLU A 20 -24.18 39.29 -5.04
N LYS A 21 -24.40 38.59 -3.93
CA LYS A 21 -23.66 38.76 -2.68
C LYS A 21 -22.16 38.54 -2.91
N LEU A 22 -21.80 37.43 -3.53
CA LEU A 22 -20.40 37.11 -3.85
C LEU A 22 -19.74 38.12 -4.79
N SER A 23 -20.48 38.69 -5.75
CA SER A 23 -19.91 39.68 -6.70
C SER A 23 -19.49 40.97 -6.02
N LYS A 24 -20.18 41.36 -4.93
CA LYS A 24 -19.93 42.60 -4.17
C LYS A 24 -18.84 42.44 -3.09
N MET A 25 -18.41 41.21 -2.79
CA MET A 25 -17.40 40.91 -1.76
C MET A 25 -15.99 41.00 -2.30
N ASN A 26 -15.06 41.45 -1.47
CA ASN A 26 -13.62 41.41 -1.79
C ASN A 26 -13.11 39.91 -1.74
N PHE A 27 -11.96 39.63 -2.37
CA PHE A 27 -11.45 38.27 -2.48
C PHE A 27 -11.31 37.55 -1.12
N LYS A 28 -10.83 38.25 -0.10
CA LYS A 28 -10.72 37.71 1.28
C LYS A 28 -12.08 37.42 1.90
N GLU A 29 -13.06 38.25 1.69
CA GLU A 29 -14.42 38.11 2.18
C GLU A 29 -15.14 36.95 1.49
N LYS A 30 -14.92 36.78 0.17
CA LYS A 30 -15.40 35.62 -0.58
C LYS A 30 -14.86 34.31 -0.03
N LEU A 31 -13.56 34.28 0.27
CA LEU A 31 -12.91 33.08 0.80
C LEU A 31 -13.44 32.72 2.20
N ALA A 32 -13.60 33.74 3.06
CA ALA A 32 -14.16 33.56 4.39
C ALA A 32 -15.63 33.08 4.34
N TYR A 33 -16.44 33.67 3.45
CA TYR A 33 -17.84 33.27 3.26
C TYR A 33 -17.95 31.82 2.76
N ILE A 34 -17.15 31.45 1.74
CA ILE A 34 -17.13 30.07 1.23
C ILE A 34 -16.71 29.10 2.34
N TRP A 35 -15.68 29.45 3.12
CA TRP A 35 -15.21 28.60 4.20
C TRP A 35 -16.28 28.43 5.30
N GLU A 36 -16.95 29.49 5.69
CA GLU A 36 -17.94 29.46 6.75
C GLU A 36 -19.20 28.62 6.39
N TYR A 37 -19.69 28.83 5.16
CA TYR A 37 -20.95 28.21 4.72
C TYR A 37 -20.78 26.88 4.00
N TYR A 38 -19.63 26.65 3.31
CA TYR A 38 -19.43 25.48 2.46
C TYR A 38 -18.36 24.52 2.97
N LYS A 39 -17.77 24.73 4.15
CA LYS A 39 -16.73 23.85 4.69
C LYS A 39 -17.15 22.37 4.69
N ALA A 40 -18.38 22.07 5.10
CA ALA A 40 -18.87 20.67 5.12
C ALA A 40 -18.97 20.06 3.72
N VAL A 41 -19.37 20.85 2.71
CA VAL A 41 -19.45 20.42 1.31
C VAL A 41 -18.06 20.22 0.74
N ILE A 42 -17.13 21.14 1.04
CA ILE A 42 -15.73 21.05 0.60
C ILE A 42 -15.07 19.82 1.17
N PHE A 43 -15.21 19.55 2.49
CA PHE A 43 -14.70 18.34 3.10
C PHE A 43 -15.35 17.07 2.53
N GLY A 44 -16.64 17.11 2.23
CA GLY A 44 -17.34 16.01 1.57
C GLY A 44 -16.77 15.71 0.18
N ILE A 45 -16.51 16.73 -0.63
CA ILE A 45 -15.90 16.55 -1.96
C ILE A 45 -14.48 16.00 -1.85
N ILE A 46 -13.66 16.52 -0.92
CA ILE A 46 -12.30 16.02 -0.69
C ILE A 46 -12.34 14.55 -0.26
N ALA A 47 -13.23 14.17 0.65
CA ALA A 47 -13.40 12.80 1.08
C ALA A 47 -13.77 11.86 -0.08
N VAL A 48 -14.69 12.27 -0.95
CA VAL A 48 -15.08 11.50 -2.13
C VAL A 48 -13.90 11.33 -3.09
N ILE A 49 -13.14 12.38 -3.36
CA ILE A 49 -11.93 12.31 -4.22
C ILE A 49 -10.92 11.33 -3.61
N PHE A 50 -10.71 11.41 -2.30
CA PHE A 50 -9.79 10.51 -1.59
C PHE A 50 -10.24 9.04 -1.68
N ILE A 51 -11.53 8.77 -1.48
CA ILE A 51 -12.10 7.43 -1.61
C ILE A 51 -11.92 6.89 -3.02
N ILE A 52 -12.23 7.69 -4.05
CA ILE A 52 -12.05 7.29 -5.45
C ILE A 52 -10.58 7.00 -5.73
N GLY A 53 -9.66 7.87 -5.30
CA GLY A 53 -8.23 7.67 -5.44
C GLY A 53 -7.75 6.36 -4.78
N THR A 54 -8.25 6.05 -3.59
CA THR A 54 -7.94 4.81 -2.88
C THR A 54 -8.45 3.58 -3.63
N ILE A 55 -9.69 3.62 -4.14
CA ILE A 55 -10.28 2.51 -4.91
C ILE A 55 -9.48 2.26 -6.19
N VAL A 56 -9.12 3.31 -6.93
CA VAL A 56 -8.30 3.20 -8.14
C VAL A 56 -6.93 2.60 -7.82
N ASN A 57 -6.28 3.05 -6.74
CA ASN A 57 -4.99 2.52 -6.31
C ASN A 57 -5.07 1.03 -5.95
N ILE A 58 -6.09 0.63 -5.18
CA ILE A 58 -6.30 -0.79 -4.84
C ILE A 58 -6.53 -1.62 -6.12
N HIS A 59 -7.34 -1.11 -7.05
CA HIS A 59 -7.63 -1.81 -8.30
C HIS A 59 -6.38 -1.98 -9.18
N GLU A 60 -5.55 -0.95 -9.30
CA GLU A 60 -4.29 -1.03 -10.05
C GLU A 60 -3.31 -1.99 -9.37
N ASN A 61 -3.17 -1.93 -8.04
CA ASN A 61 -2.28 -2.82 -7.30
C ASN A 61 -2.75 -4.28 -7.30
N ALA A 62 -4.06 -4.54 -7.37
CA ALA A 62 -4.61 -5.90 -7.44
C ALA A 62 -4.29 -6.62 -8.76
N LYS A 63 -3.81 -5.92 -9.78
CA LYS A 63 -3.36 -6.53 -11.04
C LYS A 63 -1.99 -7.18 -10.93
N TYR A 64 -1.18 -6.73 -9.98
CA TYR A 64 0.15 -7.30 -9.79
C TYR A 64 0.05 -8.67 -9.12
N TYR A 65 0.78 -9.63 -9.66
CA TYR A 65 0.93 -10.95 -9.09
C TYR A 65 2.41 -11.30 -8.88
N GLY A 66 2.69 -11.99 -7.77
CA GLY A 66 4.04 -12.39 -7.42
C GLY A 66 4.51 -13.54 -8.31
N LEU A 67 5.67 -13.39 -8.93
CA LEU A 67 6.39 -14.50 -9.54
C LEU A 67 7.15 -15.26 -8.48
N VAL A 68 7.90 -14.52 -7.67
CA VAL A 68 8.70 -15.06 -6.59
C VAL A 68 8.79 -14.05 -5.45
N SER A 69 8.68 -14.53 -4.23
CA SER A 69 8.85 -13.77 -2.99
C SER A 69 10.01 -14.35 -2.19
N ILE A 70 11.05 -13.56 -2.00
CA ILE A 70 12.28 -13.95 -1.31
C ILE A 70 12.41 -13.13 -0.03
N ALA A 71 12.60 -13.80 1.09
CA ALA A 71 12.97 -13.15 2.34
C ALA A 71 14.48 -13.29 2.58
N VAL A 72 15.14 -12.18 2.89
CA VAL A 72 16.56 -12.17 3.27
C VAL A 72 16.68 -11.67 4.69
N VAL A 73 17.14 -12.55 5.57
CA VAL A 73 17.29 -12.27 6.99
C VAL A 73 18.68 -11.69 7.25
N ASP A 74 18.73 -10.67 8.13
CA ASP A 74 19.97 -10.00 8.56
C ASP A 74 20.82 -9.50 7.37
N TYR A 75 20.13 -8.92 6.37
CA TYR A 75 20.77 -8.41 5.18
C TYR A 75 21.67 -7.21 5.50
N ALA A 76 22.98 -7.39 5.25
CA ALA A 76 24.00 -6.36 5.46
C ALA A 76 24.51 -5.71 4.17
N GLY A 77 23.82 -5.94 3.06
CA GLY A 77 24.22 -5.49 1.73
C GLY A 77 23.74 -4.09 1.36
N LEU A 78 23.62 -3.83 0.07
CA LEU A 78 23.12 -2.57 -0.47
C LEU A 78 21.66 -2.35 -0.05
N GLN A 79 21.27 -1.10 0.25
CA GLN A 79 19.89 -0.79 0.65
C GLN A 79 18.87 -0.97 -0.49
N ASP A 80 19.33 -0.91 -1.73
CA ASP A 80 18.50 -1.05 -2.92
C ASP A 80 18.70 -2.43 -3.58
N VAL A 81 17.67 -3.25 -3.52
CA VAL A 81 17.62 -4.58 -4.14
C VAL A 81 16.86 -4.58 -5.46
N SER A 82 16.32 -3.43 -5.89
CA SER A 82 15.54 -3.29 -7.12
C SER A 82 16.25 -3.82 -8.36
N PRO A 83 17.59 -3.64 -8.56
CA PRO A 83 18.27 -4.22 -9.71
C PRO A 83 18.21 -5.75 -9.73
N ILE A 84 18.29 -6.40 -8.56
CA ILE A 84 18.21 -7.86 -8.45
C ILE A 84 16.77 -8.33 -8.72
N GLU A 85 15.78 -7.59 -8.26
CA GLU A 85 14.36 -7.87 -8.54
C GLU A 85 14.06 -7.78 -10.04
N GLU A 86 14.62 -6.78 -10.73
CA GLU A 86 14.49 -6.62 -12.18
C GLU A 86 15.19 -7.76 -12.96
N ASP A 87 16.41 -8.10 -12.59
CA ASP A 87 17.16 -9.20 -13.22
C ASP A 87 16.42 -10.55 -13.04
N LEU A 88 15.89 -10.80 -11.84
CA LEU A 88 15.11 -12.00 -11.57
C LEU A 88 13.78 -11.99 -12.34
N LYS A 89 13.13 -10.83 -12.45
CA LYS A 89 11.92 -10.69 -13.24
C LYS A 89 12.19 -10.95 -14.73
N GLU A 90 13.29 -10.47 -15.26
CA GLU A 90 13.70 -10.75 -16.65
C GLU A 90 13.98 -12.24 -16.88
N ALA A 91 14.65 -12.89 -15.90
CA ALA A 91 15.03 -14.30 -16.01
C ALA A 91 13.86 -15.27 -15.83
N LEU A 92 12.90 -14.97 -14.95
CA LEU A 92 11.84 -15.89 -14.55
C LEU A 92 10.48 -15.53 -15.17
N GLY A 93 10.30 -14.26 -15.57
CA GLY A 93 9.03 -13.73 -16.05
C GLY A 93 8.72 -14.06 -17.50
N THR A 94 7.48 -13.84 -17.86
CA THR A 94 7.00 -13.97 -19.26
C THR A 94 7.03 -12.65 -20.02
N GLY A 95 7.44 -11.57 -19.36
CA GLY A 95 7.43 -10.20 -19.88
C GLY A 95 6.11 -9.45 -19.62
N ASP A 96 5.20 -10.00 -18.82
CA ASP A 96 4.00 -9.28 -18.40
C ASP A 96 4.39 -8.17 -17.41
N LYS A 97 3.87 -6.98 -17.66
CA LYS A 97 4.11 -5.80 -16.81
C LYS A 97 3.58 -5.94 -15.38
N TYR A 98 2.64 -6.84 -15.15
CA TYR A 98 2.03 -7.08 -13.85
C TYR A 98 2.76 -8.11 -13.00
N GLU A 99 3.74 -8.80 -13.57
CA GLU A 99 4.63 -9.68 -12.84
C GLU A 99 5.48 -8.90 -11.84
N LYS A 100 5.63 -9.42 -10.63
CA LYS A 100 6.43 -8.81 -9.59
C LYS A 100 7.31 -9.86 -8.93
N VAL A 101 8.60 -9.57 -8.85
CA VAL A 101 9.52 -10.21 -7.91
C VAL A 101 9.62 -9.34 -6.68
N SER A 102 9.68 -9.93 -5.50
CA SER A 102 9.79 -9.20 -4.25
C SER A 102 10.90 -9.79 -3.39
N ILE A 103 11.85 -8.94 -2.99
CA ILE A 103 12.93 -9.30 -2.07
C ILE A 103 12.75 -8.47 -0.80
N ASP A 104 12.30 -9.11 0.28
CA ASP A 104 12.10 -8.45 1.57
C ASP A 104 13.33 -8.63 2.47
N THR A 105 14.06 -7.54 2.68
CA THR A 105 15.27 -7.47 3.50
C THR A 105 15.01 -6.89 4.90
N SER A 106 13.76 -6.70 5.27
CA SER A 106 13.40 -6.02 6.54
C SER A 106 13.42 -6.94 7.77
N TYR A 107 13.79 -8.20 7.60
CA TYR A 107 13.88 -9.16 8.70
C TYR A 107 15.25 -9.08 9.36
N SER A 108 15.29 -8.63 10.61
CA SER A 108 16.49 -8.63 11.43
C SER A 108 16.26 -9.46 12.69
N PHE A 109 16.99 -10.56 12.79
CA PHE A 109 16.97 -11.43 13.97
C PHE A 109 18.21 -11.19 14.87
N GLY A 110 19.28 -10.60 14.30
CA GLY A 110 20.53 -10.41 14.99
C GLY A 110 21.30 -11.71 15.26
N GLU A 111 22.25 -11.63 16.17
CA GLU A 111 23.11 -12.80 16.48
C GLU A 111 22.36 -13.94 17.17
N ASN A 112 21.25 -13.64 17.87
CA ASN A 112 20.45 -14.62 18.59
C ASN A 112 18.96 -14.37 18.31
N LEU A 113 18.25 -15.41 17.84
CA LEU A 113 16.80 -15.40 17.64
C LEU A 113 16.00 -14.98 18.89
N GLU A 114 16.53 -15.24 20.09
CA GLU A 114 15.92 -14.84 21.36
C GLU A 114 15.87 -13.32 21.57
N ASN A 115 16.75 -12.58 20.89
CA ASN A 115 16.84 -11.13 20.95
C ASN A 115 16.18 -10.43 19.77
N ALA A 116 15.58 -11.19 18.86
CA ALA A 116 14.87 -10.63 17.71
C ALA A 116 13.69 -9.74 18.17
N GLU A 117 13.50 -8.63 17.50
CA GLU A 117 12.37 -7.76 17.80
C GLU A 117 11.04 -8.49 17.60
N TYR A 118 10.13 -8.37 18.55
CA TYR A 118 8.82 -8.99 18.52
C TYR A 118 8.06 -8.75 17.21
N ASN A 119 8.13 -7.53 16.67
CA ASN A 119 7.49 -7.17 15.41
C ASN A 119 8.05 -7.96 14.22
N THR A 120 9.38 -8.18 14.18
CA THR A 120 10.06 -8.97 13.15
C THR A 120 9.59 -10.44 13.21
N LEU A 121 9.56 -11.01 14.41
CA LEU A 121 9.08 -12.39 14.62
C LEU A 121 7.62 -12.55 14.19
N MET A 122 6.75 -11.64 14.58
CA MET A 122 5.33 -11.65 14.21
C MET A 122 5.13 -11.53 12.71
N LYS A 123 5.85 -10.59 12.06
CA LYS A 123 5.82 -10.41 10.61
C LYS A 123 6.27 -11.69 9.89
N PHE A 124 7.41 -12.25 10.30
CA PHE A 124 7.97 -13.45 9.69
C PHE A 124 7.06 -14.66 9.84
N THR A 125 6.53 -14.90 11.04
CA THR A 125 5.57 -15.96 11.31
C THR A 125 4.30 -15.82 10.48
N ALA A 126 3.79 -14.59 10.32
CA ALA A 126 2.60 -14.34 9.51
C ALA A 126 2.84 -14.64 8.02
N VAL A 127 4.01 -14.30 7.49
CA VAL A 127 4.38 -14.56 6.09
C VAL A 127 4.54 -16.06 5.82
N ILE A 128 5.15 -16.81 6.76
CA ILE A 128 5.24 -18.27 6.68
C ILE A 128 3.84 -18.90 6.75
N ALA A 129 3.03 -18.50 7.73
CA ALA A 129 1.68 -19.03 7.88
C ALA A 129 0.76 -18.76 6.68
N ALA A 130 0.97 -17.61 6.01
CA ALA A 130 0.27 -17.26 4.78
C ALA A 130 0.81 -17.95 3.53
N GLN A 131 1.89 -18.74 3.64
CA GLN A 131 2.59 -19.37 2.51
C GLN A 131 2.91 -18.35 1.37
N SER A 132 3.30 -17.14 1.78
CA SER A 132 3.56 -16.04 0.84
C SER A 132 5.05 -15.77 0.60
N MET A 133 5.91 -16.73 0.99
CA MET A 133 7.34 -16.72 0.78
C MET A 133 7.74 -18.00 0.03
N ASP A 134 8.47 -17.82 -1.08
CA ASP A 134 8.94 -18.95 -1.91
C ASP A 134 10.37 -19.34 -1.56
N ALA A 135 11.21 -18.39 -1.15
CA ALA A 135 12.58 -18.66 -0.78
C ALA A 135 13.03 -17.85 0.43
N LEU A 136 13.88 -18.46 1.25
CA LEU A 136 14.47 -17.87 2.44
C LEU A 136 15.99 -17.91 2.34
N ILE A 137 16.63 -16.74 2.47
CA ILE A 137 18.07 -16.60 2.62
C ILE A 137 18.34 -16.17 4.07
N CYS A 138 18.99 -17.02 4.82
CA CYS A 138 19.19 -16.79 6.25
C CYS A 138 20.47 -17.45 6.76
N SER A 139 20.83 -17.14 8.01
CA SER A 139 21.90 -17.83 8.72
C SER A 139 21.50 -19.28 9.08
N GLN A 140 22.53 -20.13 9.32
CA GLN A 140 22.30 -21.50 9.77
C GLN A 140 21.43 -21.58 11.04
N ALA A 141 21.61 -20.66 11.98
CA ALA A 141 20.85 -20.63 13.23
C ALA A 141 19.34 -20.41 12.99
N VAL A 142 18.98 -19.52 12.05
CA VAL A 142 17.61 -19.27 11.65
C VAL A 142 17.04 -20.50 10.94
N TYR A 143 17.79 -21.09 10.02
CA TYR A 143 17.39 -22.31 9.33
C TYR A 143 17.13 -23.46 10.32
N ASP A 144 18.05 -23.75 11.23
CA ASP A 144 17.92 -24.84 12.22
C ASP A 144 16.70 -24.67 13.15
N ASN A 145 16.29 -23.42 13.39
CA ASN A 145 15.11 -23.15 14.20
C ASN A 145 13.81 -23.47 13.46
N TYR A 146 13.71 -23.07 12.19
CA TYR A 146 12.48 -23.22 11.42
C TYR A 146 12.38 -24.52 10.62
N SER A 147 13.50 -25.22 10.36
CA SER A 147 13.50 -26.52 9.65
C SER A 147 12.85 -27.65 10.43
N LYS A 148 12.67 -27.48 11.74
CA LYS A 148 12.06 -28.48 12.62
C LYS A 148 10.54 -28.59 12.44
N ASP A 149 9.90 -27.60 11.87
CA ASP A 149 8.45 -27.47 11.80
C ASP A 149 7.90 -27.73 10.38
N ASP A 150 8.66 -28.43 9.52
CA ASP A 150 8.27 -28.80 8.13
C ASP A 150 7.88 -27.59 7.25
N TYR A 151 8.44 -26.41 7.51
CA TYR A 151 8.17 -25.21 6.69
C TYR A 151 8.90 -25.22 5.35
N PHE A 152 9.92 -26.06 5.18
CA PHE A 152 10.70 -26.14 3.96
C PHE A 152 10.34 -27.38 3.14
N LEU A 153 10.23 -27.18 1.83
CA LEU A 153 10.03 -28.27 0.90
C LEU A 153 11.34 -29.04 0.71
N ASP A 154 11.27 -30.37 0.80
CA ASP A 154 12.39 -31.23 0.44
C ASP A 154 12.58 -31.23 -1.09
N LEU A 155 13.62 -30.53 -1.55
CA LEU A 155 13.91 -30.40 -2.96
C LEU A 155 14.33 -31.74 -3.61
N SER A 156 14.78 -32.71 -2.85
CA SER A 156 15.10 -34.04 -3.39
C SER A 156 13.87 -34.74 -3.97
N THR A 157 12.67 -34.34 -3.53
CA THR A 157 11.41 -34.87 -4.08
C THR A 157 11.05 -34.30 -5.46
N LEU A 158 11.68 -33.19 -5.86
CA LEU A 158 11.40 -32.48 -7.12
C LEU A 158 12.43 -32.78 -8.21
N PHE A 159 13.63 -33.14 -7.82
CA PHE A 159 14.73 -33.44 -8.76
C PHE A 159 15.05 -34.93 -8.69
N ASP A 160 14.88 -35.64 -9.82
CA ASP A 160 15.42 -36.99 -9.96
C ASP A 160 16.94 -36.98 -9.86
N GLU A 161 17.54 -38.01 -9.24
CA GLU A 161 19.00 -38.17 -9.04
C GLU A 161 19.81 -38.17 -10.37
N ALA A 162 19.17 -37.98 -11.51
CA ALA A 162 19.73 -38.13 -12.86
C ALA A 162 20.05 -36.78 -13.57
N THR A 163 20.11 -35.64 -12.83
CA THR A 163 20.47 -34.34 -13.48
C THR A 163 21.76 -33.79 -12.95
#